data_de1adadfdd7f51454b02452d397df373
#
_entry.id   de1adadfdd7f51454b02452d397df373
#
_cell.length_a   1.000
_cell.length_b   1.000
_cell.length_c   1.000
_cell.angle_alpha   90.00
_cell.angle_beta   90.00
_cell.angle_gamma   90.00
#
_symmetry.space_group_name_H-M   'P 1'
#
loop_
_entity.id
_entity.type
_entity.pdbx_description
1 polymer ?
#
loop_
_entity_poly.entity_id
_entity_poly.type
_entity_poly.pdbx_seq_one_letter_code
_entity_poly.pdbx_strand_id
1 'polypeptide(L)'
;MKRCFLLLLLFTSRFIATAGSSDDPAVFSTAKPWAYWWWPGSAVTEKGITHNLEHFKKAGFGGLHIIPIYGAKGSEALFQQYLSPGWQAKFFFTLKEAKRLGLGIDMTMGTGWPLGGPTIKEKEAAKKYQFVDGVFTTGLTGQKVKRAAPGGEGLVLDHFDMKAFAKYSHTFMPLLKKSHSPLRAIYNDSYEAYGSNYTPDLFPAFQRLNGYDLRKHFDVLSKKKAESEEENQIFADYHRTMSTLLQRNFVLPFDHWINSMGFTSRNQAHGSPGNLLDIYAAADIPEAEFFGSKPFDIPGYRVDSEYDSTTFGIPDIRALKLASSAANLTGKKLVSAETATWLGNHFKVSIAQVKPVLDQVFVGGVNHVFFHGATYSPPEVAWPGWLFYASTNFNPQSHFWEAMPALNKYIENVQTMLQANPTDSDALLYFPMEDVWHANNGSGKLHTLELHANSREWLKNTSFGQWAGLLQDKGFSMDYISDELMSDLELTPGKTFKTRSGGNYKVLLIPAAHYISVETLERLARWVKQGYPVYFLEHLPLHLNTFHQTKEAQERWESARSVLLMRV
;
A
#
# COMPACT_ATOMS: atom_id res chain seq x y z
N MET A 1 45.46 22.17 33.56
CA MET A 1 45.26 21.72 32.19
C MET A 1 45.02 20.21 32.20
N LYS A 2 43.79 19.77 32.25
CA LYS A 2 43.40 18.35 32.13
C LYS A 2 42.40 18.25 30.98
N ARG A 3 42.87 17.62 29.88
CA ARG A 3 42.03 17.29 28.71
C ARG A 3 41.17 16.06 29.06
N CYS A 4 39.85 16.19 29.13
CA CYS A 4 38.94 15.08 29.11
C CYS A 4 38.64 14.68 27.66
N PHE A 5 39.11 13.49 27.27
CA PHE A 5 38.69 12.82 26.05
C PHE A 5 37.35 12.10 26.35
N LEU A 6 36.29 12.51 25.70
CA LEU A 6 35.01 11.82 25.72
C LEU A 6 35.04 10.78 24.60
N LEU A 7 35.19 9.50 24.95
CA LEU A 7 35.05 8.38 24.02
C LEU A 7 33.54 8.16 23.77
N LEU A 8 33.08 8.45 22.55
CA LEU A 8 31.77 8.06 22.06
C LEU A 8 31.83 6.60 21.62
N LEU A 9 31.35 5.69 22.46
CA LEU A 9 31.15 4.28 22.11
C LEU A 9 29.89 4.15 21.28
N LEU A 10 30.04 4.03 19.95
CA LEU A 10 29.01 3.59 19.03
C LEU A 10 28.76 2.10 19.24
N PHE A 11 27.71 1.76 19.98
CA PHE A 11 27.17 0.42 20.01
C PHE A 11 26.39 0.17 18.70
N THR A 12 27.06 -0.42 17.73
CA THR A 12 26.40 -1.08 16.60
C THR A 12 25.93 -2.47 17.06
N SER A 13 24.76 -2.54 17.66
CA SER A 13 24.08 -3.81 17.87
C SER A 13 23.54 -4.30 16.51
N ARG A 14 24.30 -5.18 15.87
CA ARG A 14 23.78 -6.03 14.80
C ARG A 14 22.76 -6.99 15.42
N PHE A 15 21.48 -6.65 15.38
CA PHE A 15 20.43 -7.63 15.52
C PHE A 15 20.38 -8.44 14.22
N ILE A 16 21.00 -9.61 14.23
CA ILE A 16 20.69 -10.67 13.27
C ILE A 16 19.32 -11.18 13.69
N ALA A 17 18.27 -10.69 13.02
CA ALA A 17 16.97 -11.34 13.10
C ALA A 17 17.13 -12.69 12.40
N THR A 18 17.33 -13.74 13.17
CA THR A 18 17.08 -15.09 12.71
C THR A 18 15.58 -15.19 12.46
N ALA A 19 15.19 -15.11 11.19
CA ALA A 19 13.88 -15.56 10.76
C ALA A 19 13.77 -17.00 11.21
N GLY A 20 12.96 -17.24 12.25
CA GLY A 20 12.61 -18.58 12.67
C GLY A 20 11.87 -19.26 11.52
N SER A 21 12.58 -20.08 10.76
CA SER A 21 11.95 -21.06 9.89
C SER A 21 11.24 -22.05 10.80
N SER A 22 9.92 -21.87 11.00
CA SER A 22 9.09 -22.97 11.44
C SER A 22 9.02 -23.95 10.27
N ASP A 23 9.78 -25.03 10.32
CA ASP A 23 9.75 -26.16 9.39
C ASP A 23 8.45 -26.98 9.48
N ASP A 24 7.35 -26.38 9.88
CA ASP A 24 6.04 -26.98 9.78
C ASP A 24 5.53 -26.73 8.35
N PRO A 25 5.27 -27.77 7.52
CA PRO A 25 4.82 -27.57 6.16
C PRO A 25 3.57 -26.68 6.18
N ALA A 26 3.60 -25.61 5.40
CA ALA A 26 2.54 -24.61 5.38
C ALA A 26 1.17 -25.29 5.25
N VAL A 27 0.35 -25.16 6.27
CA VAL A 27 -0.98 -25.80 6.36
C VAL A 27 -1.90 -25.35 5.23
N PHE A 28 -1.53 -24.27 4.51
CA PHE A 28 -2.30 -23.62 3.43
C PHE A 28 -1.40 -23.23 2.24
N SER A 29 -2.02 -22.95 1.09
CA SER A 29 -1.29 -22.57 -0.13
C SER A 29 -1.43 -21.07 -0.42
N THR A 30 -0.29 -20.38 -0.62
CA THR A 30 -0.24 -19.00 -1.13
C THR A 30 -0.35 -18.92 -2.65
N ALA A 31 -0.07 -20.02 -3.37
CA ALA A 31 -0.23 -20.09 -4.81
C ALA A 31 -1.69 -20.18 -5.26
N LYS A 32 -2.60 -20.61 -4.39
CA LYS A 32 -4.05 -20.51 -4.63
C LYS A 32 -4.53 -19.09 -4.38
N PRO A 33 -5.57 -18.61 -5.10
CA PRO A 33 -6.16 -17.32 -4.81
C PRO A 33 -6.80 -17.30 -3.43
N TRP A 34 -6.81 -16.12 -2.81
CA TRP A 34 -7.53 -15.84 -1.58
C TRP A 34 -8.67 -14.88 -1.88
N ALA A 35 -9.53 -14.59 -0.88
CA ALA A 35 -10.60 -13.60 -1.00
C ALA A 35 -10.77 -12.79 0.28
N TYR A 36 -11.17 -11.53 0.13
CA TYR A 36 -11.76 -10.75 1.20
C TYR A 36 -13.05 -11.45 1.62
N TRP A 37 -13.22 -11.63 2.93
CA TRP A 37 -14.38 -12.32 3.50
C TRP A 37 -15.05 -11.42 4.52
N TRP A 38 -16.01 -10.66 4.02
CA TRP A 38 -16.75 -9.74 4.88
C TRP A 38 -17.70 -10.47 5.80
N TRP A 39 -17.69 -10.06 7.07
CA TRP A 39 -18.58 -10.54 8.10
C TRP A 39 -19.62 -9.47 8.44
N PRO A 40 -20.80 -9.42 7.77
CA PRO A 40 -21.83 -8.42 8.03
C PRO A 40 -22.36 -8.53 9.46
N GLY A 41 -22.22 -7.45 10.25
CA GLY A 41 -22.59 -7.41 11.66
C GLY A 41 -21.84 -8.40 12.52
N SER A 42 -20.79 -9.08 11.98
CA SER A 42 -20.20 -10.27 12.58
C SER A 42 -21.23 -11.33 12.96
N ALA A 43 -22.36 -11.38 12.28
CA ALA A 43 -23.49 -12.29 12.52
C ALA A 43 -23.19 -13.69 11.97
N VAL A 44 -22.07 -14.25 12.38
CA VAL A 44 -21.58 -15.57 11.92
C VAL A 44 -21.92 -16.67 12.92
N THR A 45 -22.29 -17.84 12.41
CA THR A 45 -22.55 -19.04 13.20
C THR A 45 -21.53 -20.13 12.90
N GLU A 46 -21.27 -21.04 13.81
CA GLU A 46 -20.33 -22.15 13.58
C GLU A 46 -20.73 -23.00 12.37
N LYS A 47 -22.02 -23.34 12.25
CA LYS A 47 -22.57 -24.02 11.08
C LYS A 47 -22.32 -23.25 9.79
N GLY A 48 -22.57 -21.94 9.80
CA GLY A 48 -22.37 -21.09 8.62
C GLY A 48 -20.90 -20.92 8.28
N ILE A 49 -20.01 -20.77 9.28
CA ILE A 49 -18.56 -20.71 9.08
C ILE A 49 -18.07 -21.98 8.39
N THR A 50 -18.40 -23.17 8.96
CA THR A 50 -18.02 -24.45 8.36
C THR A 50 -18.53 -24.57 6.93
N HIS A 51 -19.82 -24.27 6.70
CA HIS A 51 -20.42 -24.31 5.37
C HIS A 51 -19.68 -23.42 4.35
N ASN A 52 -19.42 -22.15 4.69
CA ASN A 52 -18.71 -21.24 3.80
C ASN A 52 -17.27 -21.74 3.52
N LEU A 53 -16.52 -22.12 4.55
CA LEU A 53 -15.14 -22.58 4.41
C LEU A 53 -15.01 -23.83 3.54
N GLU A 54 -15.94 -24.81 3.68
CA GLU A 54 -15.98 -26.01 2.85
C GLU A 54 -16.25 -25.68 1.37
N HIS A 55 -17.13 -24.72 1.08
CA HIS A 55 -17.37 -24.25 -0.27
C HIS A 55 -16.15 -23.56 -0.88
N PHE A 56 -15.46 -22.68 -0.13
CA PHE A 56 -14.22 -22.05 -0.58
C PHE A 56 -13.12 -23.08 -0.84
N LYS A 57 -12.95 -24.05 0.06
CA LYS A 57 -11.99 -25.14 -0.14
C LYS A 57 -12.29 -25.94 -1.41
N LYS A 58 -13.55 -26.33 -1.62
CA LYS A 58 -14.00 -27.06 -2.80
C LYS A 58 -13.78 -26.24 -4.09
N ALA A 59 -14.00 -24.92 -4.03
CA ALA A 59 -13.75 -24.02 -5.16
C ALA A 59 -12.28 -23.74 -5.44
N GLY A 60 -11.35 -24.25 -4.62
CA GLY A 60 -9.90 -24.14 -4.86
C GLY A 60 -9.24 -22.89 -4.28
N PHE A 61 -9.87 -22.21 -3.31
CA PHE A 61 -9.23 -21.11 -2.57
C PHE A 61 -8.13 -21.64 -1.63
N GLY A 62 -7.10 -20.80 -1.40
CA GLY A 62 -6.01 -21.07 -0.46
C GLY A 62 -6.24 -20.48 0.93
N GLY A 63 -7.09 -19.47 1.03
CA GLY A 63 -7.40 -18.80 2.30
C GLY A 63 -8.38 -17.65 2.14
N LEU A 64 -8.69 -17.01 3.27
CA LEU A 64 -9.64 -15.91 3.35
C LEU A 64 -9.10 -14.81 4.27
N HIS A 65 -9.53 -13.58 3.99
CA HIS A 65 -9.22 -12.41 4.80
C HIS A 65 -10.48 -11.90 5.51
N ILE A 66 -10.54 -12.07 6.82
CA ILE A 66 -11.70 -11.68 7.64
C ILE A 66 -11.74 -10.17 7.80
N ILE A 67 -12.86 -9.57 7.39
CA ILE A 67 -13.14 -8.14 7.55
C ILE A 67 -14.54 -7.97 8.16
N PRO A 68 -14.66 -7.66 9.46
CA PRO A 68 -15.93 -7.30 10.06
C PRO A 68 -16.43 -5.97 9.50
N ILE A 69 -17.71 -5.94 9.10
CA ILE A 69 -18.35 -4.74 8.52
C ILE A 69 -19.76 -4.53 9.12
N TYR A 70 -20.41 -3.43 8.70
CA TYR A 70 -21.80 -3.16 9.04
C TYR A 70 -22.72 -4.38 8.85
N GLY A 71 -23.85 -4.40 9.55
CA GLY A 71 -24.73 -5.56 9.57
C GLY A 71 -25.65 -5.69 8.38
N ALA A 72 -26.08 -6.92 8.11
CA ALA A 72 -27.15 -7.21 7.16
C ALA A 72 -28.51 -6.87 7.80
N LYS A 73 -29.33 -6.08 7.10
CA LYS A 73 -30.66 -5.66 7.57
C LYS A 73 -31.55 -6.87 7.83
N GLY A 74 -32.23 -6.87 8.97
CA GLY A 74 -33.13 -7.95 9.39
C GLY A 74 -32.40 -9.08 10.15
N SER A 75 -31.09 -8.94 10.39
CA SER A 75 -30.26 -9.92 11.11
C SER A 75 -29.65 -9.35 12.39
N GLU A 76 -30.16 -8.23 12.87
CA GLU A 76 -29.62 -7.45 14.00
C GLU A 76 -29.52 -8.26 15.29
N ALA A 77 -30.44 -9.20 15.52
CA ALA A 77 -30.44 -10.10 16.67
C ALA A 77 -29.22 -11.05 16.72
N LEU A 78 -28.55 -11.26 15.58
CA LEU A 78 -27.36 -12.11 15.44
C LEU A 78 -26.05 -11.34 15.53
N PHE A 79 -26.09 -10.01 15.55
CA PHE A 79 -24.89 -9.18 15.54
C PHE A 79 -24.01 -9.43 16.76
N GLN A 80 -22.72 -9.50 16.53
CA GLN A 80 -21.70 -9.62 17.57
C GLN A 80 -20.90 -8.33 17.68
N GLN A 81 -20.80 -7.81 18.91
CA GLN A 81 -19.90 -6.68 19.18
C GLN A 81 -18.47 -7.09 18.91
N TYR A 82 -17.75 -6.29 18.12
CA TYR A 82 -16.36 -6.55 17.76
C TYR A 82 -15.48 -6.73 19.00
N LEU A 83 -14.60 -7.72 18.97
CA LEU A 83 -13.72 -8.15 20.08
C LEU A 83 -14.44 -8.63 21.35
N SER A 84 -15.78 -8.71 21.38
CA SER A 84 -16.49 -9.34 22.50
C SER A 84 -16.12 -10.81 22.66
N PRO A 85 -16.37 -11.43 23.84
CA PRO A 85 -16.15 -12.86 24.02
C PRO A 85 -16.86 -13.72 22.96
N GLY A 86 -18.07 -13.35 22.57
CA GLY A 86 -18.84 -14.03 21.52
C GLY A 86 -18.16 -13.94 20.15
N TRP A 87 -17.71 -12.74 19.78
CA TRP A 87 -16.96 -12.51 18.55
C TRP A 87 -15.64 -13.32 18.53
N GLN A 88 -14.88 -13.26 19.63
CA GLN A 88 -13.62 -14.02 19.76
C GLN A 88 -13.84 -15.53 19.65
N ALA A 89 -14.91 -16.07 20.24
CA ALA A 89 -15.25 -17.48 20.12
C ALA A 89 -15.47 -17.88 18.65
N LYS A 90 -16.18 -17.07 17.87
CA LYS A 90 -16.38 -17.32 16.42
C LYS A 90 -15.11 -17.17 15.61
N PHE A 91 -14.26 -16.21 15.95
CA PHE A 91 -12.95 -16.03 15.33
C PHE A 91 -12.07 -17.27 15.57
N PHE A 92 -11.92 -17.73 16.80
CA PHE A 92 -11.11 -18.94 17.11
C PHE A 92 -11.72 -20.21 16.51
N PHE A 93 -13.06 -20.32 16.47
CA PHE A 93 -13.71 -21.43 15.76
C PHE A 93 -13.34 -21.39 14.26
N THR A 94 -13.33 -20.21 13.64
CA THR A 94 -12.91 -20.04 12.25
C THR A 94 -11.47 -20.49 12.01
N LEU A 95 -10.53 -20.12 12.89
CA LEU A 95 -9.14 -20.59 12.79
C LEU A 95 -9.05 -22.11 12.87
N LYS A 96 -9.80 -22.74 13.79
CA LYS A 96 -9.85 -24.20 13.94
C LYS A 96 -10.37 -24.88 12.66
N GLU A 97 -11.48 -24.39 12.11
CA GLU A 97 -12.08 -24.96 10.88
C GLU A 97 -11.21 -24.71 9.65
N ALA A 98 -10.63 -23.53 9.51
CA ALA A 98 -9.70 -23.23 8.44
C ALA A 98 -8.49 -24.16 8.49
N LYS A 99 -7.92 -24.42 9.67
CA LYS A 99 -6.84 -25.37 9.85
C LYS A 99 -7.24 -26.79 9.45
N ARG A 100 -8.44 -27.24 9.84
CA ARG A 100 -8.99 -28.55 9.46
C ARG A 100 -9.07 -28.71 7.95
N LEU A 101 -9.41 -27.63 7.23
CA LEU A 101 -9.59 -27.62 5.78
C LEU A 101 -8.32 -27.28 5.00
N GLY A 102 -7.23 -26.92 5.67
CA GLY A 102 -6.00 -26.46 5.02
C GLY A 102 -6.21 -25.14 4.27
N LEU A 103 -6.91 -24.19 4.92
CA LEU A 103 -7.11 -22.81 4.47
C LEU A 103 -6.33 -21.87 5.40
N GLY A 104 -5.69 -20.84 4.81
CA GLY A 104 -5.08 -19.76 5.59
C GLY A 104 -6.11 -18.69 5.96
N ILE A 105 -5.79 -17.94 7.01
CA ILE A 105 -6.60 -16.79 7.43
C ILE A 105 -5.70 -15.56 7.55
N ASP A 106 -6.13 -14.45 6.98
CA ASP A 106 -5.65 -13.10 7.30
C ASP A 106 -6.78 -12.34 8.01
N MET A 107 -6.47 -11.26 8.68
CA MET A 107 -7.49 -10.38 9.26
C MET A 107 -7.07 -8.91 9.20
N THR A 108 -8.06 -8.01 9.09
CA THR A 108 -7.83 -6.58 9.29
C THR A 108 -7.69 -6.26 10.79
N MET A 109 -6.84 -5.29 11.12
CA MET A 109 -6.69 -4.80 12.49
C MET A 109 -7.74 -3.72 12.80
N GLY A 110 -9.00 -4.13 12.88
CA GLY A 110 -10.14 -3.24 13.07
C GLY A 110 -11.39 -3.78 12.39
N THR A 111 -12.28 -2.88 12.07
CA THR A 111 -13.50 -3.16 11.29
C THR A 111 -13.64 -2.14 10.18
N GLY A 112 -14.13 -2.53 8.99
CA GLY A 112 -14.13 -1.62 7.84
C GLY A 112 -12.76 -1.02 7.59
N TRP A 113 -12.68 0.26 7.17
CA TRP A 113 -11.44 1.01 6.88
C TRP A 113 -11.64 2.53 6.97
N PRO A 114 -10.57 3.37 7.04
CA PRO A 114 -9.21 3.02 7.46
C PRO A 114 -9.15 2.66 8.95
N LEU A 115 -7.97 2.34 9.48
CA LEU A 115 -7.82 1.95 10.88
C LEU A 115 -8.37 2.99 11.86
N GLY A 116 -9.05 2.50 12.88
CA GLY A 116 -9.71 3.32 13.90
C GLY A 116 -10.67 2.51 14.76
N GLY A 117 -11.57 3.17 15.45
CA GLY A 117 -12.60 2.50 16.24
C GLY A 117 -12.81 3.06 17.64
N PRO A 118 -13.51 2.34 18.53
CA PRO A 118 -14.00 2.87 19.80
C PRO A 118 -12.90 3.21 20.81
N THR A 119 -11.71 2.67 20.65
CA THR A 119 -10.55 2.96 21.52
C THR A 119 -9.83 4.24 21.15
N ILE A 120 -10.08 4.79 19.95
CA ILE A 120 -9.51 6.04 19.49
C ILE A 120 -10.30 7.21 20.08
N LYS A 121 -9.65 7.97 20.96
CA LYS A 121 -10.19 9.20 21.52
C LYS A 121 -9.66 10.40 20.72
N GLU A 122 -10.17 11.59 20.99
CA GLU A 122 -9.79 12.82 20.28
C GLU A 122 -8.26 13.02 20.20
N LYS A 123 -7.55 12.62 21.26
CA LYS A 123 -6.11 12.74 21.36
C LYS A 123 -5.36 11.88 20.32
N GLU A 124 -5.88 10.70 20.03
CA GLU A 124 -5.31 9.72 19.11
C GLU A 124 -5.95 9.77 17.71
N ALA A 125 -7.00 10.59 17.53
CA ALA A 125 -7.74 10.66 16.28
C ALA A 125 -7.05 11.54 15.22
N ALA A 126 -7.33 11.26 13.96
CA ALA A 126 -6.86 12.00 12.80
C ALA A 126 -7.22 13.50 12.89
N LYS A 127 -6.22 14.34 12.64
CA LYS A 127 -6.29 15.79 12.82
C LYS A 127 -6.08 16.53 11.50
N LYS A 128 -6.57 17.75 11.48
CA LYS A 128 -6.33 18.70 10.41
C LYS A 128 -5.89 20.06 10.97
N TYR A 129 -5.13 20.79 10.19
CA TYR A 129 -5.04 22.23 10.33
C TYR A 129 -5.96 22.93 9.33
N GLN A 130 -6.34 24.16 9.66
CA GLN A 130 -7.08 25.05 8.78
C GLN A 130 -6.79 26.50 9.19
N PHE A 131 -7.08 27.44 8.31
CA PHE A 131 -7.03 28.87 8.62
C PHE A 131 -8.46 29.38 8.77
N VAL A 132 -8.75 29.97 9.91
CA VAL A 132 -10.03 30.63 10.22
C VAL A 132 -9.73 32.09 10.45
N ASP A 133 -10.30 32.97 9.65
CA ASP A 133 -10.05 34.43 9.65
C ASP A 133 -8.53 34.75 9.63
N GLY A 134 -7.76 34.01 8.83
CA GLY A 134 -6.31 34.14 8.72
C GLY A 134 -5.49 33.55 9.87
N VAL A 135 -6.13 32.99 10.88
CA VAL A 135 -5.47 32.38 12.05
C VAL A 135 -5.33 30.88 11.85
N PHE A 136 -4.11 30.36 12.03
CA PHE A 136 -3.85 28.93 12.04
C PHE A 136 -4.55 28.25 13.23
N THR A 137 -5.37 27.27 12.94
CA THR A 137 -6.09 26.48 13.93
C THR A 137 -5.94 25.00 13.65
N THR A 138 -6.03 24.17 14.68
CA THR A 138 -6.00 22.71 14.55
C THR A 138 -7.26 22.11 15.17
N GLY A 139 -7.71 21.00 14.61
CA GLY A 139 -8.87 20.28 15.10
C GLY A 139 -8.91 18.84 14.60
N LEU A 140 -9.94 18.13 15.01
CA LEU A 140 -10.18 16.78 14.50
C LEU A 140 -10.70 16.83 13.06
N THR A 141 -10.35 15.82 12.25
CA THR A 141 -11.04 15.62 10.96
C THR A 141 -12.51 15.28 11.19
N GLY A 142 -12.83 14.64 12.30
CA GLY A 142 -14.17 14.12 12.61
C GLY A 142 -14.52 12.86 11.83
N GLN A 143 -13.63 12.39 10.98
CA GLN A 143 -13.87 11.19 10.18
C GLN A 143 -13.99 9.96 11.09
N LYS A 144 -15.01 9.15 10.81
CA LYS A 144 -15.22 7.85 11.44
C LYS A 144 -14.77 6.74 10.50
N VAL A 145 -14.47 5.59 11.08
CA VAL A 145 -14.23 4.35 10.33
C VAL A 145 -15.39 4.08 9.38
N LYS A 146 -15.08 3.87 8.11
CA LYS A 146 -16.08 3.53 7.09
C LYS A 146 -16.50 2.07 7.24
N ARG A 147 -17.77 1.80 7.04
CA ARG A 147 -18.31 0.44 7.03
C ARG A 147 -18.06 -0.36 8.30
N ALA A 148 -17.85 0.30 9.42
CA ALA A 148 -17.57 -0.34 10.71
C ALA A 148 -18.62 -1.38 11.09
N ALA A 149 -18.18 -2.47 11.72
CA ALA A 149 -19.04 -3.45 12.35
C ALA A 149 -19.56 -2.95 13.70
N PRO A 150 -20.65 -3.52 14.25
CA PRO A 150 -21.08 -3.26 15.61
C PRO A 150 -19.94 -3.41 16.61
N GLY A 151 -19.73 -2.40 17.45
CA GLY A 151 -18.61 -2.34 18.42
C GLY A 151 -17.25 -1.98 17.84
N GLY A 152 -17.19 -1.70 16.53
CA GLY A 152 -15.99 -1.22 15.84
C GLY A 152 -16.07 0.24 15.40
N GLU A 153 -17.22 0.91 15.65
CA GLU A 153 -17.45 2.30 15.29
C GLU A 153 -16.55 3.23 16.10
N GLY A 154 -16.07 4.28 15.48
CA GLY A 154 -15.26 5.28 16.16
C GLY A 154 -14.49 6.17 15.20
N LEU A 155 -13.61 7.00 15.76
CA LEU A 155 -12.77 7.91 15.00
C LEU A 155 -11.65 7.18 14.29
N VAL A 156 -11.21 7.72 13.15
CA VAL A 156 -10.03 7.27 12.42
C VAL A 156 -8.78 7.63 13.21
N LEU A 157 -7.81 6.72 13.23
CA LEU A 157 -6.49 6.85 13.86
C LEU A 157 -5.69 7.99 13.22
N ASP A 158 -4.92 8.74 14.01
CA ASP A 158 -3.84 9.60 13.52
C ASP A 158 -2.64 8.75 13.09
N HIS A 159 -2.54 8.46 11.79
CA HIS A 159 -1.45 7.67 11.22
C HIS A 159 -0.09 8.38 11.23
N PHE A 160 -0.03 9.64 11.62
CA PHE A 160 1.23 10.37 11.76
C PHE A 160 1.76 10.39 13.21
N ASP A 161 1.02 9.84 14.18
CA ASP A 161 1.37 9.82 15.59
C ASP A 161 1.70 8.39 16.08
N MET A 162 2.98 8.12 16.31
CA MET A 162 3.46 6.83 16.83
C MET A 162 2.79 6.45 18.16
N LYS A 163 2.48 7.41 19.03
CA LYS A 163 1.84 7.13 20.33
C LYS A 163 0.38 6.70 20.14
N ALA A 164 -0.30 7.29 19.14
CA ALA A 164 -1.65 6.90 18.79
C ALA A 164 -1.65 5.45 18.28
N PHE A 165 -0.73 5.09 17.37
CA PHE A 165 -0.58 3.72 16.89
C PHE A 165 -0.23 2.74 18.02
N ALA A 166 0.74 3.06 18.87
CA ALA A 166 1.14 2.19 19.97
C ALA A 166 -0.03 1.88 20.93
N LYS A 167 -0.88 2.87 21.21
CA LYS A 167 -2.09 2.68 22.04
C LYS A 167 -3.14 1.83 21.29
N TYR A 168 -3.34 2.07 20.01
CA TYR A 168 -4.27 1.32 19.18
C TYR A 168 -3.87 -0.15 19.06
N SER A 169 -2.63 -0.44 18.73
CA SER A 169 -2.11 -1.80 18.59
C SER A 169 -2.22 -2.62 19.87
N HIS A 170 -2.07 -1.98 21.03
CA HIS A 170 -2.20 -2.64 22.33
C HIS A 170 -3.58 -3.28 22.54
N THR A 171 -4.63 -2.73 21.92
CA THR A 171 -6.01 -3.28 21.97
C THR A 171 -6.08 -4.69 21.41
N PHE A 172 -5.26 -5.01 20.41
CA PHE A 172 -5.29 -6.29 19.70
C PHE A 172 -4.34 -7.34 20.31
N MET A 173 -3.41 -6.92 21.16
CA MET A 173 -2.41 -7.80 21.74
C MET A 173 -3.01 -9.03 22.44
N PRO A 174 -4.09 -8.95 23.25
CA PRO A 174 -4.68 -10.11 23.91
C PRO A 174 -5.25 -11.14 22.93
N LEU A 175 -5.83 -10.68 21.81
CA LEU A 175 -6.35 -11.54 20.75
C LEU A 175 -5.19 -12.23 20.02
N LEU A 176 -4.20 -11.47 19.56
CA LEU A 176 -3.09 -11.98 18.76
C LEU A 176 -2.21 -12.94 19.54
N LYS A 177 -1.95 -12.70 20.84
CA LYS A 177 -1.22 -13.64 21.71
C LYS A 177 -1.88 -15.01 21.85
N LYS A 178 -3.20 -15.09 21.65
CA LYS A 178 -3.97 -16.35 21.68
C LYS A 178 -4.15 -16.95 20.29
N SER A 179 -3.81 -16.19 19.24
CA SER A 179 -3.98 -16.63 17.86
C SER A 179 -2.75 -17.39 17.36
N HIS A 180 -2.97 -18.41 16.57
CA HIS A 180 -1.94 -19.28 15.99
C HIS A 180 -2.30 -19.62 14.56
N SER A 181 -1.41 -20.35 13.86
CA SER A 181 -1.72 -20.90 12.55
C SER A 181 -3.12 -21.56 12.55
N PRO A 182 -3.97 -21.27 11.56
CA PRO A 182 -3.64 -20.72 10.24
C PRO A 182 -3.78 -19.18 10.10
N LEU A 183 -3.85 -18.38 11.19
CA LEU A 183 -3.72 -16.94 11.09
C LEU A 183 -2.31 -16.61 10.61
N ARG A 184 -2.21 -15.96 9.43
CA ARG A 184 -0.95 -15.66 8.76
C ARG A 184 -0.58 -14.19 8.87
N ALA A 185 -1.47 -13.33 8.37
CA ALA A 185 -1.17 -11.91 8.23
C ALA A 185 -2.21 -11.01 8.87
N ILE A 186 -1.71 -9.87 9.32
CA ILE A 186 -2.52 -8.75 9.79
C ILE A 186 -2.44 -7.64 8.73
N TYR A 187 -3.59 -7.14 8.35
CA TYR A 187 -3.75 -6.24 7.22
C TYR A 187 -4.08 -4.82 7.64
N ASN A 188 -3.43 -3.88 6.97
CA ASN A 188 -3.81 -2.48 6.90
C ASN A 188 -4.34 -2.15 5.51
N ASP A 189 -5.57 -1.69 5.45
CA ASP A 189 -6.28 -1.27 4.25
C ASP A 189 -5.80 0.10 3.74
N SER A 190 -6.38 0.58 2.64
CA SER A 190 -6.08 1.88 2.04
C SER A 190 -6.17 3.04 3.02
N TYR A 191 -5.32 4.06 2.78
CA TYR A 191 -5.22 5.25 3.65
C TYR A 191 -6.30 6.28 3.31
N GLU A 192 -7.55 5.92 3.50
CA GLU A 192 -8.66 6.83 3.24
C GLU A 192 -8.97 7.76 4.44
N ALA A 193 -7.91 8.29 5.07
CA ALA A 193 -8.03 9.25 6.18
C ALA A 193 -8.18 10.68 5.65
N TYR A 194 -9.34 10.97 5.09
CA TYR A 194 -9.59 12.23 4.39
C TYR A 194 -9.45 13.47 5.25
N GLY A 195 -8.72 14.45 4.71
CA GLY A 195 -8.46 15.71 5.38
C GLY A 195 -7.48 15.62 6.55
N SER A 196 -6.88 14.46 6.79
CA SER A 196 -5.81 14.33 7.79
C SER A 196 -4.53 14.93 7.23
N ASN A 197 -4.18 16.14 7.71
CA ASN A 197 -3.05 16.92 7.22
C ASN A 197 -2.21 17.54 8.33
N TYR A 198 -2.44 17.15 9.59
CA TYR A 198 -1.76 17.65 10.76
C TYR A 198 -1.58 16.58 11.82
N THR A 199 -0.48 16.65 12.53
CA THR A 199 -0.21 15.91 13.76
C THR A 199 0.60 16.79 14.72
N PRO A 200 0.57 16.59 16.06
CA PRO A 200 1.30 17.43 17.00
C PRO A 200 2.81 17.51 16.77
N ASP A 201 3.44 16.47 16.22
CA ASP A 201 4.89 16.48 15.92
C ASP A 201 5.24 17.15 14.56
N LEU A 202 4.28 17.69 13.83
CA LEU A 202 4.54 18.29 12.50
C LEU A 202 5.64 19.35 12.55
N PHE A 203 5.51 20.38 13.37
CA PHE A 203 6.49 21.48 13.39
C PHE A 203 7.88 21.08 13.87
N PRO A 204 8.02 20.33 14.98
CA PRO A 204 9.32 19.79 15.36
C PRO A 204 9.95 18.90 14.31
N ALA A 205 9.18 18.01 13.68
CA ALA A 205 9.68 17.12 12.62
C ALA A 205 10.09 17.92 11.38
N PHE A 206 9.27 18.88 10.97
CA PHE A 206 9.57 19.76 9.84
C PHE A 206 10.88 20.52 10.04
N GLN A 207 11.06 21.14 11.22
CA GLN A 207 12.29 21.86 11.57
C GLN A 207 13.52 20.94 11.51
N ARG A 208 13.41 19.70 12.01
CA ARG A 208 14.52 18.73 11.95
C ARG A 208 14.87 18.29 10.53
N LEU A 209 13.87 18.14 9.67
CA LEU A 209 14.04 17.61 8.31
C LEU A 209 14.47 18.69 7.32
N ASN A 210 13.93 19.90 7.44
CA ASN A 210 14.11 20.94 6.43
C ASN A 210 14.96 22.12 6.91
N GLY A 211 15.34 22.18 8.20
CA GLY A 211 16.26 23.18 8.74
C GLY A 211 15.64 24.57 8.99
N TYR A 212 14.33 24.75 8.78
CA TYR A 212 13.64 26.01 9.02
C TYR A 212 12.28 25.81 9.69
N ASP A 213 11.69 26.90 10.19
CA ASP A 213 10.42 26.87 10.94
C ASP A 213 9.22 27.11 10.01
N LEU A 214 8.43 26.07 9.75
CA LEU A 214 7.22 26.13 8.92
C LEU A 214 6.20 27.17 9.41
N ARG A 215 6.18 27.49 10.72
CA ARG A 215 5.26 28.48 11.29
C ARG A 215 5.48 29.89 10.76
N LYS A 216 6.66 30.18 10.22
CA LYS A 216 6.98 31.45 9.56
C LYS A 216 6.38 31.58 8.16
N HIS A 217 5.79 30.49 7.64
CA HIS A 217 5.22 30.38 6.30
C HIS A 217 3.73 29.99 6.32
N PHE A 218 3.01 30.43 7.38
CA PHE A 218 1.56 30.21 7.46
C PHE A 218 0.78 30.93 6.38
N ASP A 219 1.28 32.05 5.87
CA ASP A 219 0.78 32.75 4.69
C ASP A 219 0.75 31.84 3.48
N VAL A 220 1.84 31.09 3.24
CA VAL A 220 1.92 30.08 2.15
C VAL A 220 0.94 28.95 2.40
N LEU A 221 0.97 28.33 3.59
CA LEU A 221 0.08 27.20 3.91
C LEU A 221 -1.41 27.54 3.85
N SER A 222 -1.76 28.84 3.97
CA SER A 222 -3.16 29.30 3.85
C SER A 222 -3.66 29.36 2.42
N LYS A 223 -2.77 29.36 1.43
CA LYS A 223 -3.12 29.49 0.02
C LYS A 223 -3.73 28.22 -0.55
N LYS A 224 -4.68 28.37 -1.47
CA LYS A 224 -5.26 27.24 -2.21
C LYS A 224 -4.32 26.70 -3.29
N LYS A 225 -3.36 27.51 -3.73
CA LYS A 225 -2.36 27.17 -4.73
C LYS A 225 -1.14 28.06 -4.52
N ALA A 226 0.04 27.51 -4.70
CA ALA A 226 1.29 28.29 -4.73
C ALA A 226 1.30 29.27 -5.90
N GLU A 227 1.87 30.43 -5.69
CA GLU A 227 1.96 31.52 -6.67
C GLU A 227 3.40 31.77 -7.13
N SER A 228 4.36 31.09 -6.50
CA SER A 228 5.78 31.16 -6.85
C SER A 228 6.46 29.80 -6.68
N GLU A 229 7.65 29.67 -7.26
CA GLU A 229 8.50 28.49 -7.10
C GLU A 229 8.92 28.26 -5.63
N GLU A 230 9.20 29.34 -4.92
CA GLU A 230 9.52 29.31 -3.50
C GLU A 230 8.39 28.72 -2.66
N GLU A 231 7.15 29.12 -2.93
CA GLU A 231 5.97 28.56 -2.27
C GLU A 231 5.73 27.09 -2.63
N ASN A 232 6.00 26.69 -3.88
CA ASN A 232 5.97 25.29 -4.29
C ASN A 232 6.93 24.45 -3.48
N GLN A 233 8.15 24.93 -3.28
CA GLN A 233 9.16 24.23 -2.50
C GLN A 233 8.77 24.10 -1.02
N ILE A 234 8.15 25.10 -0.42
CA ILE A 234 7.61 25.04 0.95
C ILE A 234 6.51 23.98 1.05
N PHE A 235 5.60 23.91 0.09
CA PHE A 235 4.57 22.85 0.06
C PHE A 235 5.20 21.46 -0.13
N ALA A 236 6.19 21.32 -1.00
CA ALA A 236 6.89 20.04 -1.19
C ALA A 236 7.62 19.59 0.08
N ASP A 237 8.31 20.50 0.78
CA ASP A 237 8.93 20.23 2.08
C ASP A 237 7.91 19.77 3.13
N TYR A 238 6.71 20.37 3.14
CA TYR A 238 5.61 19.96 4.00
C TYR A 238 5.13 18.55 3.63
N HIS A 239 4.89 18.25 2.36
CA HIS A 239 4.44 16.93 1.88
C HIS A 239 5.48 15.84 2.21
N ARG A 240 6.75 16.11 1.96
CA ARG A 240 7.87 15.22 2.30
C ARG A 240 7.93 14.94 3.81
N THR A 241 7.70 15.97 4.62
CA THR A 241 7.64 15.82 6.09
C THR A 241 6.51 14.91 6.52
N MET A 242 5.31 15.09 5.96
CA MET A 242 4.16 14.23 6.27
C MET A 242 4.37 12.79 5.78
N SER A 243 4.98 12.59 4.61
CA SER A 243 5.39 11.27 4.12
C SER A 243 6.35 10.57 5.10
N THR A 244 7.36 11.30 5.56
CA THR A 244 8.34 10.79 6.53
C THR A 244 7.69 10.44 7.88
N LEU A 245 6.77 11.28 8.35
CA LEU A 245 6.02 11.01 9.58
C LEU A 245 5.15 9.75 9.44
N LEU A 246 4.45 9.59 8.32
CA LEU A 246 3.65 8.39 8.05
C LEU A 246 4.52 7.13 8.09
N GLN A 247 5.63 7.13 7.37
CA GLN A 247 6.54 5.99 7.29
C GLN A 247 7.13 5.64 8.66
N ARG A 248 7.67 6.62 9.38
CA ARG A 248 8.37 6.40 10.65
C ARG A 248 7.46 6.18 11.84
N ASN A 249 6.27 6.78 11.86
CA ASN A 249 5.39 6.76 13.01
C ASN A 249 4.26 5.73 12.90
N PHE A 250 4.00 5.22 11.70
CA PHE A 250 2.96 4.24 11.50
C PHE A 250 3.43 3.01 10.70
N VAL A 251 3.94 3.16 9.48
CA VAL A 251 4.17 2.02 8.57
C VAL A 251 5.24 1.08 9.14
N LEU A 252 6.41 1.60 9.48
CA LEU A 252 7.49 0.80 10.09
C LEU A 252 7.10 0.26 11.48
N PRO A 253 6.50 1.05 12.39
CA PRO A 253 5.98 0.52 13.65
C PRO A 253 4.91 -0.56 13.49
N PHE A 254 4.01 -0.45 12.49
CA PHE A 254 3.01 -1.47 12.20
C PHE A 254 3.68 -2.78 11.82
N ASP A 255 4.58 -2.76 10.84
CA ASP A 255 5.32 -3.93 10.40
C ASP A 255 6.08 -4.59 11.56
N HIS A 256 6.92 -3.82 12.25
CA HIS A 256 7.71 -4.31 13.37
C HIS A 256 6.84 -4.90 14.51
N TRP A 257 5.73 -4.26 14.83
CA TRP A 257 4.84 -4.74 15.89
C TRP A 257 4.18 -6.05 15.49
N ILE A 258 3.66 -6.18 14.25
CA ILE A 258 3.06 -7.40 13.73
C ILE A 258 4.08 -8.56 13.74
N ASN A 259 5.28 -8.30 13.25
CA ASN A 259 6.37 -9.28 13.24
C ASN A 259 6.77 -9.70 14.66
N SER A 260 6.78 -8.78 15.63
CA SER A 260 7.05 -9.09 17.04
C SER A 260 5.99 -9.99 17.68
N MET A 261 4.78 -9.99 17.11
CA MET A 261 3.68 -10.86 17.53
C MET A 261 3.69 -12.22 16.80
N GLY A 262 4.65 -12.45 15.89
CA GLY A 262 4.80 -13.70 15.13
C GLY A 262 3.92 -13.81 13.89
N PHE A 263 3.39 -12.70 13.39
CA PHE A 263 2.56 -12.65 12.18
C PHE A 263 3.26 -11.87 11.08
N THR A 264 2.74 -11.99 9.86
CA THR A 264 3.21 -11.27 8.67
C THR A 264 2.39 -9.98 8.51
N SER A 265 3.04 -8.86 8.20
CA SER A 265 2.34 -7.64 7.86
C SER A 265 1.90 -7.66 6.38
N ARG A 266 0.68 -7.19 6.11
CA ARG A 266 0.17 -6.93 4.75
C ARG A 266 -0.40 -5.52 4.71
N ASN A 267 0.09 -4.70 3.78
CA ASN A 267 -0.23 -3.27 3.75
C ASN A 267 -0.54 -2.78 2.35
N GLN A 268 -1.68 -2.13 2.20
CA GLN A 268 -2.07 -1.41 1.01
C GLN A 268 -1.63 0.06 1.18
N ALA A 269 -0.74 0.55 0.31
CA ALA A 269 -0.23 1.92 0.41
C ALA A 269 -1.10 2.95 -0.32
N HIS A 270 -2.03 2.49 -1.13
CA HIS A 270 -2.98 3.31 -1.87
C HIS A 270 -3.70 4.34 -0.97
N GLY A 271 -3.87 5.55 -1.48
CA GLY A 271 -4.47 6.67 -0.73
C GLY A 271 -3.54 7.34 0.29
N SER A 272 -2.32 6.83 0.50
CA SER A 272 -1.38 7.47 1.42
C SER A 272 -0.73 8.73 0.82
N PRO A 273 -0.33 9.70 1.66
CA PRO A 273 0.39 10.90 1.20
C PRO A 273 1.89 10.66 0.98
N GLY A 274 2.37 9.44 1.14
CA GLY A 274 3.79 9.12 1.11
C GLY A 274 4.30 8.64 -0.25
N ASN A 275 5.61 8.39 -0.32
CA ASN A 275 6.18 7.67 -1.44
C ASN A 275 5.73 6.21 -1.39
N LEU A 276 4.90 5.81 -2.35
CA LEU A 276 4.28 4.49 -2.36
C LEU A 276 5.29 3.35 -2.43
N LEU A 277 6.42 3.54 -3.15
CA LEU A 277 7.47 2.52 -3.22
C LEU A 277 8.06 2.23 -1.84
N ASP A 278 8.36 3.29 -1.07
CA ASP A 278 8.98 3.15 0.25
C ASP A 278 7.99 2.57 1.27
N ILE A 279 6.70 2.92 1.16
CA ILE A 279 5.64 2.38 2.00
C ILE A 279 5.41 0.90 1.71
N TYR A 280 5.36 0.50 0.43
CA TYR A 280 5.27 -0.90 0.04
C TYR A 280 6.50 -1.71 0.45
N ALA A 281 7.68 -1.11 0.34
CA ALA A 281 8.94 -1.76 0.73
C ALA A 281 9.02 -2.08 2.23
N ALA A 282 8.29 -1.34 3.07
CA ALA A 282 8.28 -1.55 4.51
C ALA A 282 7.44 -2.76 4.95
N ALA A 283 6.43 -3.19 4.18
CA ALA A 283 5.57 -4.31 4.54
C ALA A 283 6.16 -5.66 4.12
N ASP A 284 5.85 -6.74 4.84
CA ASP A 284 6.22 -8.10 4.42
C ASP A 284 5.51 -8.52 3.13
N ILE A 285 4.24 -8.16 3.01
CA ILE A 285 3.43 -8.39 1.81
C ILE A 285 2.88 -7.03 1.35
N PRO A 286 3.52 -6.37 0.38
CA PRO A 286 2.94 -5.21 -0.27
C PRO A 286 1.68 -5.62 -1.02
N GLU A 287 0.59 -4.86 -0.83
CA GLU A 287 -0.68 -5.08 -1.51
C GLU A 287 -1.06 -3.91 -2.38
N ALA A 288 -1.17 -4.15 -3.68
CA ALA A 288 -1.75 -3.19 -4.62
C ALA A 288 -3.28 -3.32 -4.68
N GLU A 289 -3.90 -2.44 -5.44
CA GLU A 289 -5.32 -2.50 -5.78
C GLU A 289 -5.50 -2.41 -7.29
N PHE A 290 -6.39 -3.23 -7.83
CA PHE A 290 -6.76 -3.20 -9.24
C PHE A 290 -8.27 -3.02 -9.37
N PHE A 291 -8.67 -1.77 -9.37
CA PHE A 291 -10.06 -1.33 -9.30
C PHE A 291 -10.66 -1.14 -10.70
N GLY A 292 -11.90 -1.64 -10.88
CA GLY A 292 -12.67 -1.43 -12.09
C GLY A 292 -12.28 -2.33 -13.26
N SER A 293 -12.80 -1.98 -14.43
CA SER A 293 -12.62 -2.71 -15.69
C SER A 293 -12.40 -1.75 -16.86
N LYS A 294 -12.02 -2.28 -17.98
CA LYS A 294 -11.92 -1.57 -19.26
C LYS A 294 -12.30 -2.52 -20.40
N PRO A 295 -12.62 -1.99 -21.59
CA PRO A 295 -12.73 -2.81 -22.79
C PRO A 295 -11.40 -3.52 -23.08
N PHE A 296 -11.49 -4.79 -23.45
CA PHE A 296 -10.37 -5.59 -23.97
C PHE A 296 -10.65 -5.98 -25.41
N ASP A 297 -9.65 -5.99 -26.26
CA ASP A 297 -9.75 -6.46 -27.64
C ASP A 297 -9.74 -8.00 -27.68
N ILE A 298 -10.84 -8.56 -27.23
CA ILE A 298 -11.06 -10.01 -27.18
C ILE A 298 -12.38 -10.31 -27.89
N PRO A 299 -12.40 -11.20 -28.91
CA PRO A 299 -13.60 -11.58 -29.61
C PRO A 299 -14.69 -12.08 -28.63
N GLY A 300 -15.88 -11.52 -28.73
CA GLY A 300 -17.01 -11.86 -27.86
C GLY A 300 -16.98 -11.29 -26.45
N TYR A 301 -15.98 -10.49 -26.10
CA TYR A 301 -15.93 -9.75 -24.83
C TYR A 301 -17.07 -8.72 -24.78
N ARG A 302 -17.87 -8.79 -23.72
CA ARG A 302 -18.94 -7.83 -23.50
C ARG A 302 -18.55 -6.84 -22.41
N VAL A 303 -18.67 -5.56 -22.74
CA VAL A 303 -18.66 -4.46 -21.75
C VAL A 303 -20.13 -4.20 -21.38
N ASP A 304 -20.41 -4.07 -20.09
CA ASP A 304 -21.71 -3.61 -19.64
C ASP A 304 -21.95 -2.18 -20.19
N SER A 305 -23.03 -1.96 -20.93
CA SER A 305 -23.38 -0.64 -21.46
C SER A 305 -23.65 0.40 -20.38
N GLU A 306 -23.94 -0.05 -19.17
CA GLU A 306 -24.14 0.79 -17.98
C GLU A 306 -22.84 0.97 -17.15
N TYR A 307 -21.69 0.50 -17.68
CA TYR A 307 -20.41 0.70 -16.98
C TYR A 307 -20.04 2.17 -16.94
N ASP A 308 -20.05 2.74 -15.76
CA ASP A 308 -19.61 4.11 -15.50
C ASP A 308 -18.22 4.11 -14.86
N SER A 309 -17.24 4.58 -15.61
CA SER A 309 -15.85 4.66 -15.15
C SER A 309 -15.62 5.63 -13.99
N THR A 310 -16.55 6.56 -13.75
CA THR A 310 -16.51 7.45 -12.58
C THR A 310 -16.85 6.69 -11.30
N THR A 311 -17.79 5.76 -11.40
CA THR A 311 -18.24 4.90 -10.28
C THR A 311 -17.32 3.70 -10.10
N PHE A 312 -16.99 3.01 -11.20
CA PHE A 312 -16.29 1.71 -11.16
C PHE A 312 -14.79 1.81 -11.44
N GLY A 313 -14.27 2.99 -11.82
CA GLY A 313 -12.86 3.22 -12.10
C GLY A 313 -12.36 2.68 -13.44
N ILE A 314 -11.12 2.99 -13.75
CA ILE A 314 -10.38 2.44 -14.89
C ILE A 314 -9.04 1.93 -14.36
N PRO A 315 -8.76 0.63 -14.44
CA PRO A 315 -7.54 0.06 -13.89
C PRO A 315 -6.30 0.54 -14.66
N ASP A 316 -5.21 0.75 -13.91
CA ASP A 316 -3.89 1.10 -14.46
C ASP A 316 -2.82 0.13 -13.96
N ILE A 317 -2.27 -0.67 -14.87
CA ILE A 317 -1.27 -1.69 -14.54
C ILE A 317 0.02 -1.09 -13.94
N ARG A 318 0.33 0.18 -14.26
CA ARG A 318 1.51 0.88 -13.70
C ARG A 318 1.40 1.06 -12.20
N ALA A 319 0.18 1.17 -11.67
CA ALA A 319 -0.05 1.25 -10.23
C ALA A 319 0.30 -0.08 -9.50
N LEU A 320 0.03 -1.23 -10.13
CA LEU A 320 0.43 -2.54 -9.60
C LEU A 320 1.94 -2.67 -9.47
N LYS A 321 2.67 -2.10 -10.45
CA LYS A 321 4.13 -2.13 -10.47
C LYS A 321 4.78 -1.39 -9.30
N LEU A 322 4.12 -0.46 -8.64
CA LEU A 322 4.65 0.17 -7.44
C LEU A 322 4.85 -0.86 -6.32
N ALA A 323 3.88 -1.74 -6.09
CA ALA A 323 3.98 -2.79 -5.09
C ALA A 323 4.97 -3.90 -5.50
N SER A 324 4.89 -4.36 -6.77
CA SER A 324 5.77 -5.44 -7.25
C SER A 324 7.23 -5.00 -7.33
N SER A 325 7.50 -3.77 -7.75
CA SER A 325 8.86 -3.23 -7.77
C SER A 325 9.47 -3.12 -6.37
N ALA A 326 8.70 -2.60 -5.41
CA ALA A 326 9.12 -2.54 -4.01
C ALA A 326 9.49 -3.93 -3.48
N ALA A 327 8.66 -4.94 -3.77
CA ALA A 327 8.92 -6.33 -3.38
C ALA A 327 10.19 -6.89 -4.04
N ASN A 328 10.35 -6.71 -5.36
CA ASN A 328 11.51 -7.19 -6.11
C ASN A 328 12.81 -6.58 -5.59
N LEU A 329 12.82 -5.28 -5.32
CA LEU A 329 14.00 -4.57 -4.81
C LEU A 329 14.37 -4.99 -3.39
N THR A 330 13.39 -5.32 -2.55
CA THR A 330 13.61 -5.68 -1.14
C THR A 330 13.58 -7.19 -0.85
N GLY A 331 13.34 -8.02 -1.87
CA GLY A 331 13.34 -9.49 -1.75
C GLY A 331 12.11 -10.08 -1.08
N LYS A 332 10.98 -9.36 -1.11
CA LYS A 332 9.71 -9.90 -0.62
C LYS A 332 9.20 -10.97 -1.59
N LYS A 333 8.76 -12.10 -1.06
CA LYS A 333 8.33 -13.25 -1.90
C LYS A 333 6.92 -13.10 -2.44
N LEU A 334 6.04 -12.42 -1.70
CA LEU A 334 4.64 -12.25 -2.07
C LEU A 334 4.34 -10.79 -2.39
N VAL A 335 3.64 -10.60 -3.48
CA VAL A 335 3.02 -9.34 -3.88
C VAL A 335 1.55 -9.61 -4.03
N SER A 336 0.73 -9.09 -3.12
CA SER A 336 -0.71 -9.27 -3.22
C SER A 336 -1.39 -8.10 -3.92
N ALA A 337 -2.61 -8.33 -4.37
CA ALA A 337 -3.49 -7.27 -4.84
C ALA A 337 -4.93 -7.57 -4.49
N GLU A 338 -5.61 -6.56 -4.01
CA GLU A 338 -7.07 -6.47 -4.09
C GLU A 338 -7.46 -6.51 -5.56
N THR A 339 -8.23 -7.53 -5.96
CA THR A 339 -8.40 -7.87 -7.37
C THR A 339 -9.87 -8.01 -7.72
N ALA A 340 -10.23 -7.53 -8.92
CA ALA A 340 -11.58 -7.54 -9.45
C ALA A 340 -12.57 -6.75 -8.59
N THR A 341 -12.08 -5.68 -7.95
CA THR A 341 -12.87 -4.76 -7.16
C THR A 341 -13.88 -4.05 -8.05
N TRP A 342 -15.13 -4.26 -7.72
CA TRP A 342 -16.29 -3.57 -8.32
C TRP A 342 -16.29 -3.50 -9.86
N LEU A 343 -16.22 -4.65 -10.53
CA LEU A 343 -16.19 -4.73 -12.01
C LEU A 343 -17.51 -4.34 -12.68
N GLY A 344 -18.54 -4.04 -11.93
CA GLY A 344 -19.89 -3.66 -12.41
C GLY A 344 -20.93 -3.88 -11.33
N ASN A 345 -22.20 -3.69 -11.70
CA ASN A 345 -23.33 -3.94 -10.81
C ASN A 345 -23.43 -5.42 -10.42
N HIS A 346 -24.07 -5.71 -9.29
CA HIS A 346 -24.25 -7.06 -8.79
C HIS A 346 -24.82 -8.01 -9.86
N PHE A 347 -24.20 -9.19 -9.98
CA PHE A 347 -24.60 -10.28 -10.90
C PHE A 347 -24.54 -9.95 -12.40
N LYS A 348 -23.95 -8.82 -12.81
CA LYS A 348 -23.72 -8.48 -14.22
C LYS A 348 -22.35 -8.91 -14.76
N VAL A 349 -21.43 -9.23 -13.86
CA VAL A 349 -20.04 -9.59 -14.21
C VAL A 349 -19.94 -11.09 -14.55
N SER A 350 -19.24 -11.43 -15.61
CA SER A 350 -18.95 -12.81 -16.01
C SER A 350 -17.48 -13.18 -15.77
N ILE A 351 -17.19 -14.49 -15.74
CA ILE A 351 -15.81 -14.98 -15.68
C ILE A 351 -14.96 -14.49 -16.88
N ALA A 352 -15.60 -14.31 -18.04
CA ALA A 352 -14.93 -13.75 -19.22
C ALA A 352 -14.44 -12.31 -19.01
N GLN A 353 -15.06 -11.55 -18.10
CA GLN A 353 -14.61 -10.20 -17.71
C GLN A 353 -13.53 -10.26 -16.61
N VAL A 354 -13.63 -11.21 -15.69
CA VAL A 354 -12.66 -11.39 -14.60
C VAL A 354 -11.30 -11.84 -15.11
N LYS A 355 -11.28 -12.78 -16.05
CA LYS A 355 -10.03 -13.41 -16.52
C LYS A 355 -9.02 -12.43 -17.13
N PRO A 356 -9.37 -11.49 -18.05
CA PRO A 356 -8.43 -10.50 -18.58
C PRO A 356 -7.92 -9.52 -17.52
N VAL A 357 -8.73 -9.21 -16.50
CA VAL A 357 -8.31 -8.42 -15.35
C VAL A 357 -7.20 -9.15 -14.58
N LEU A 358 -7.37 -10.45 -14.33
CA LEU A 358 -6.35 -11.28 -13.69
C LEU A 358 -5.04 -11.32 -14.49
N ASP A 359 -5.11 -11.43 -15.82
CA ASP A 359 -3.91 -11.42 -16.65
C ASP A 359 -3.11 -10.13 -16.51
N GLN A 360 -3.80 -8.99 -16.43
CA GLN A 360 -3.15 -7.70 -16.18
C GLN A 360 -2.53 -7.63 -14.79
N VAL A 361 -3.20 -8.20 -13.79
CA VAL A 361 -2.70 -8.27 -12.42
C VAL A 361 -1.38 -9.07 -12.38
N PHE A 362 -1.29 -10.19 -13.09
CA PHE A 362 -0.06 -10.97 -13.19
C PHE A 362 1.05 -10.25 -13.96
N VAL A 363 0.73 -9.60 -15.09
CA VAL A 363 1.70 -8.78 -15.85
C VAL A 363 2.20 -7.59 -15.02
N GLY A 364 1.37 -7.07 -14.11
CA GLY A 364 1.77 -6.05 -13.12
C GLY A 364 2.72 -6.56 -12.03
N GLY A 365 3.05 -7.87 -12.03
CA GLY A 365 3.98 -8.48 -11.07
C GLY A 365 3.35 -9.00 -9.79
N VAL A 366 2.01 -9.01 -9.70
CA VAL A 366 1.30 -9.61 -8.58
C VAL A 366 1.37 -11.14 -8.68
N ASN A 367 1.66 -11.80 -7.57
CA ASN A 367 1.75 -13.26 -7.48
C ASN A 367 0.90 -13.87 -6.36
N HIS A 368 0.01 -13.05 -5.75
CA HIS A 368 -0.88 -13.47 -4.67
C HIS A 368 -2.21 -12.73 -4.73
N VAL A 369 -3.14 -13.24 -5.52
CA VAL A 369 -4.46 -12.63 -5.76
C VAL A 369 -5.37 -12.73 -4.53
N PHE A 370 -5.97 -11.61 -4.16
CA PHE A 370 -7.12 -11.53 -3.26
C PHE A 370 -8.33 -11.03 -4.03
N PHE A 371 -9.31 -11.89 -4.23
CA PHE A 371 -10.57 -11.43 -4.81
C PHE A 371 -11.29 -10.47 -3.86
N HIS A 372 -11.80 -9.39 -4.40
CA HIS A 372 -12.67 -8.45 -3.71
C HIS A 372 -14.11 -8.62 -4.23
N GLY A 373 -15.00 -9.37 -3.60
CA GLY A 373 -14.62 -10.33 -2.56
C GLY A 373 -15.83 -11.19 -2.23
N ALA A 374 -15.82 -11.85 -1.11
CA ALA A 374 -16.83 -12.78 -0.67
C ALA A 374 -17.55 -12.26 0.58
N THR A 375 -18.88 -12.22 0.56
CA THR A 375 -19.67 -11.90 1.74
C THR A 375 -20.09 -13.20 2.44
N TYR A 376 -19.85 -13.29 3.75
CA TYR A 376 -20.44 -14.37 4.53
C TYR A 376 -21.96 -14.33 4.40
N SER A 377 -22.57 -15.49 4.13
CA SER A 377 -24.02 -15.68 4.18
C SER A 377 -24.33 -16.97 4.94
N PRO A 378 -25.31 -16.96 5.86
CA PRO A 378 -25.83 -18.18 6.44
C PRO A 378 -26.42 -19.10 5.36
N PRO A 379 -26.29 -20.43 5.48
CA PRO A 379 -26.79 -21.36 4.46
C PRO A 379 -28.30 -21.35 4.28
N GLU A 380 -29.03 -20.87 5.28
CA GLU A 380 -30.51 -20.74 5.27
C GLU A 380 -31.01 -19.43 4.62
N VAL A 381 -30.11 -18.48 4.34
CA VAL A 381 -30.53 -17.23 3.67
C VAL A 381 -30.70 -17.49 2.18
N ALA A 382 -31.91 -17.16 1.69
CA ALA A 382 -32.25 -17.33 0.28
C ALA A 382 -31.33 -16.48 -0.64
N TRP A 383 -31.22 -16.91 -1.90
CA TRP A 383 -30.58 -16.12 -2.92
C TRP A 383 -31.10 -14.67 -2.97
N PRO A 384 -30.26 -13.66 -3.09
CA PRO A 384 -28.81 -13.68 -3.42
C PRO A 384 -27.86 -13.80 -2.22
N GLY A 385 -28.34 -14.10 -1.02
CA GLY A 385 -27.55 -14.07 0.19
C GLY A 385 -27.28 -12.64 0.70
N TRP A 386 -26.32 -12.50 1.60
CA TRP A 386 -25.86 -11.18 2.04
C TRP A 386 -24.82 -10.62 1.05
N LEU A 387 -24.90 -9.32 0.77
CA LEU A 387 -24.10 -8.66 -0.23
C LEU A 387 -23.29 -7.51 0.38
N PHE A 388 -22.08 -7.34 -0.13
CA PHE A 388 -21.30 -6.11 0.05
C PHE A 388 -21.55 -5.21 -1.17
N TYR A 389 -21.77 -3.91 -0.96
CA TYR A 389 -22.26 -3.00 -2.01
C TYR A 389 -21.29 -2.84 -3.21
N ALA A 390 -19.98 -2.83 -2.96
CA ALA A 390 -18.96 -2.60 -3.98
C ALA A 390 -18.19 -3.89 -4.29
N SER A 391 -18.87 -4.94 -4.74
CA SER A 391 -18.27 -6.24 -4.93
C SER A 391 -18.70 -6.94 -6.20
N THR A 392 -17.72 -7.61 -6.81
CA THR A 392 -17.92 -8.69 -7.78
C THR A 392 -18.09 -10.00 -7.00
N ASN A 393 -19.24 -10.31 -6.49
CA ASN A 393 -19.53 -11.37 -5.53
C ASN A 393 -18.89 -12.74 -5.84
N PHE A 394 -17.76 -13.04 -5.19
CA PHE A 394 -17.05 -14.33 -5.30
C PHE A 394 -17.46 -15.28 -4.17
N ASN A 395 -18.74 -15.48 -3.99
CA ASN A 395 -19.32 -16.33 -2.96
C ASN A 395 -20.18 -17.45 -3.57
N PRO A 396 -20.59 -18.48 -2.78
CA PRO A 396 -21.36 -19.62 -3.28
C PRO A 396 -22.69 -19.28 -3.94
N GLN A 397 -23.25 -18.10 -3.68
CA GLN A 397 -24.49 -17.62 -4.30
C GLN A 397 -24.27 -16.95 -5.65
N SER A 398 -23.02 -16.74 -6.08
CA SER A 398 -22.74 -16.13 -7.38
C SER A 398 -23.14 -17.05 -8.53
N HIS A 399 -23.72 -16.46 -9.57
CA HIS A 399 -24.15 -17.17 -10.78
C HIS A 399 -23.00 -17.85 -11.55
N PHE A 400 -21.75 -17.47 -11.31
CA PHE A 400 -20.56 -18.10 -11.92
C PHE A 400 -19.79 -19.00 -10.95
N TRP A 401 -20.33 -19.32 -9.76
CA TRP A 401 -19.61 -20.07 -8.73
C TRP A 401 -19.11 -21.44 -9.21
N GLU A 402 -19.89 -22.14 -10.02
CA GLU A 402 -19.50 -23.45 -10.56
C GLU A 402 -18.27 -23.38 -11.47
N ALA A 403 -17.95 -22.21 -12.04
CA ALA A 403 -16.75 -22.01 -12.85
C ALA A 403 -15.50 -21.66 -11.99
N MET A 404 -15.67 -21.31 -10.72
CA MET A 404 -14.57 -20.91 -9.85
C MET A 404 -13.46 -21.96 -9.71
N PRO A 405 -13.72 -23.29 -9.61
CA PRO A 405 -12.64 -24.26 -9.54
C PRO A 405 -11.70 -24.21 -10.74
N ALA A 406 -12.22 -24.00 -11.93
CA ALA A 406 -11.41 -23.90 -13.16
C ALA A 406 -10.59 -22.59 -13.17
N LEU A 407 -11.20 -21.47 -12.84
CA LEU A 407 -10.52 -20.18 -12.73
C LEU A 407 -9.42 -20.22 -11.64
N ASN A 408 -9.74 -20.75 -10.47
CA ASN A 408 -8.79 -20.83 -9.37
C ASN A 408 -7.63 -21.78 -9.66
N LYS A 409 -7.87 -22.85 -10.45
CA LYS A 409 -6.78 -23.71 -10.92
C LYS A 409 -5.85 -23.00 -11.92
N TYR A 410 -6.39 -22.17 -12.80
CA TYR A 410 -5.60 -21.30 -13.67
C TYR A 410 -4.72 -20.36 -12.84
N ILE A 411 -5.29 -19.68 -11.84
CA ILE A 411 -4.57 -18.77 -10.93
C ILE A 411 -3.47 -19.53 -10.18
N GLU A 412 -3.79 -20.69 -9.59
CA GLU A 412 -2.82 -21.53 -8.88
C GLU A 412 -1.62 -21.88 -9.74
N ASN A 413 -1.85 -22.26 -10.99
CA ASN A 413 -0.77 -22.60 -11.92
C ASN A 413 0.14 -21.39 -12.19
N VAL A 414 -0.44 -20.21 -12.49
CA VAL A 414 0.31 -18.99 -12.76
C VAL A 414 1.07 -18.52 -11.50
N GLN A 415 0.40 -18.45 -10.35
CA GLN A 415 1.01 -18.01 -9.10
C GLN A 415 2.12 -18.98 -8.63
N THR A 416 1.97 -20.29 -8.85
CA THR A 416 3.03 -21.27 -8.56
C THR A 416 4.30 -20.93 -9.34
N MET A 417 4.18 -20.59 -10.63
CA MET A 417 5.33 -20.20 -11.45
C MET A 417 5.93 -18.87 -10.99
N LEU A 418 5.09 -17.87 -10.72
CA LEU A 418 5.53 -16.54 -10.33
C LEU A 418 6.18 -16.52 -8.93
N GLN A 419 5.70 -17.34 -7.99
CA GLN A 419 6.27 -17.45 -6.65
C GLN A 419 7.55 -18.29 -6.59
N ALA A 420 7.74 -19.20 -7.55
CA ALA A 420 8.92 -20.07 -7.61
C ALA A 420 10.17 -19.38 -8.20
N ASN A 421 9.98 -18.31 -8.95
CA ASN A 421 11.05 -17.67 -9.72
C ASN A 421 11.20 -16.20 -9.29
N PRO A 422 12.45 -15.71 -9.14
CA PRO A 422 12.68 -14.28 -8.99
C PRO A 422 12.29 -13.57 -10.29
N THR A 423 11.93 -12.29 -10.17
CA THR A 423 11.69 -11.45 -11.34
C THR A 423 13.01 -11.19 -12.08
N ASP A 424 12.99 -11.37 -13.39
CA ASP A 424 14.11 -11.05 -14.29
C ASP A 424 13.82 -9.74 -15.02
N SER A 425 14.09 -8.62 -14.33
CA SER A 425 13.92 -7.27 -14.87
C SER A 425 15.28 -6.68 -15.26
N ASP A 426 15.37 -6.15 -16.47
CA ASP A 426 16.62 -5.57 -17.00
C ASP A 426 16.85 -4.12 -16.57
N ALA A 427 15.78 -3.37 -16.34
CA ALA A 427 15.83 -1.92 -16.13
C ALA A 427 15.25 -1.49 -14.79
N LEU A 428 15.85 -0.45 -14.22
CA LEU A 428 15.27 0.36 -13.17
C LEU A 428 14.74 1.67 -13.79
N LEU A 429 13.52 2.07 -13.44
CA LEU A 429 12.93 3.34 -13.82
C LEU A 429 12.70 4.20 -12.56
N TYR A 430 13.36 5.34 -12.49
CA TYR A 430 13.26 6.24 -11.33
C TYR A 430 11.87 6.86 -11.23
N PHE A 431 11.27 6.79 -10.04
CA PHE A 431 9.98 7.39 -9.72
C PHE A 431 10.20 8.77 -9.09
N PRO A 432 9.94 9.88 -9.82
CA PRO A 432 10.24 11.23 -9.36
C PRO A 432 9.16 11.75 -8.38
N MET A 433 9.11 11.24 -7.16
CA MET A 433 8.13 11.61 -6.16
C MET A 433 8.21 13.09 -5.77
N GLU A 434 9.39 13.69 -5.86
CA GLU A 434 9.57 15.12 -5.61
C GLU A 434 8.73 15.98 -6.57
N ASP A 435 8.70 15.62 -7.85
CA ASP A 435 7.87 16.32 -8.84
C ASP A 435 6.37 16.23 -8.51
N VAL A 436 5.94 15.08 -7.97
CA VAL A 436 4.55 14.88 -7.51
C VAL A 436 4.23 15.81 -6.35
N TRP A 437 5.13 15.95 -5.38
CA TRP A 437 4.92 16.85 -4.24
C TRP A 437 4.92 18.32 -4.65
N HIS A 438 5.76 18.71 -5.60
CA HIS A 438 5.77 20.08 -6.15
C HIS A 438 4.56 20.38 -7.04
N ALA A 439 4.03 19.39 -7.76
CA ALA A 439 2.83 19.57 -8.57
C ALA A 439 1.56 19.78 -7.70
N ASN A 440 1.54 19.24 -6.49
CA ASN A 440 0.44 19.43 -5.54
C ASN A 440 0.70 20.59 -4.60
N ASN A 441 0.60 21.78 -5.12
CA ASN A 441 0.91 23.05 -4.47
C ASN A 441 -0.31 23.72 -3.81
N GLY A 442 -1.17 22.95 -3.15
CA GLY A 442 -2.45 23.46 -2.64
C GLY A 442 -2.65 23.38 -1.13
N SER A 443 -3.59 24.17 -0.65
CA SER A 443 -3.99 24.46 0.72
C SER A 443 -4.21 23.25 1.61
N GLY A 444 -3.17 22.76 2.27
CA GLY A 444 -3.29 21.82 3.37
C GLY A 444 -3.85 20.43 3.06
N LYS A 445 -4.20 20.14 1.82
CA LYS A 445 -4.54 18.79 1.37
C LYS A 445 -3.25 18.07 0.97
N LEU A 446 -3.00 16.95 1.60
CA LEU A 446 -1.93 16.07 1.16
C LEU A 446 -2.31 15.43 -0.17
N HIS A 447 -1.34 15.33 -1.08
CA HIS A 447 -1.54 14.63 -2.33
C HIS A 447 -1.53 13.12 -2.07
N THR A 448 -2.56 12.45 -2.57
CA THR A 448 -2.74 11.00 -2.38
C THR A 448 -3.05 10.33 -3.71
N LEU A 449 -2.44 9.17 -3.96
CA LEU A 449 -2.80 8.35 -5.12
C LEU A 449 -4.07 7.55 -4.79
N GLU A 450 -5.15 7.91 -5.44
CA GLU A 450 -6.38 7.11 -5.51
C GLU A 450 -6.50 6.56 -6.93
N LEU A 451 -6.39 5.24 -7.09
CA LEU A 451 -6.23 4.59 -8.39
C LEU A 451 -7.37 4.88 -9.37
N HIS A 452 -8.59 4.98 -8.86
CA HIS A 452 -9.77 5.28 -9.66
C HIS A 452 -10.03 6.78 -9.89
N ALA A 453 -9.43 7.67 -9.08
CA ALA A 453 -9.71 9.09 -9.13
C ALA A 453 -8.61 9.89 -9.86
N ASN A 454 -7.34 9.69 -9.53
CA ASN A 454 -6.25 10.55 -9.97
C ASN A 454 -5.01 9.83 -10.53
N SER A 455 -5.13 8.58 -10.94
CA SER A 455 -4.02 7.84 -11.57
C SER A 455 -3.45 8.55 -12.82
N ARG A 456 -4.24 9.37 -13.50
CA ARG A 456 -3.77 10.18 -14.63
C ARG A 456 -2.73 11.21 -14.21
N GLU A 457 -2.90 11.86 -13.08
CA GLU A 457 -1.99 12.89 -12.56
C GLU A 457 -0.65 12.30 -12.14
N TRP A 458 -0.67 11.13 -11.51
CA TRP A 458 0.52 10.48 -10.99
C TRP A 458 1.27 9.65 -12.04
N LEU A 459 0.56 9.02 -12.95
CA LEU A 459 1.10 8.02 -13.86
C LEU A 459 0.90 8.40 -15.32
N LYS A 460 -0.33 8.48 -15.79
CA LYS A 460 -0.61 8.54 -17.22
C LYS A 460 -0.06 9.78 -17.93
N ASN A 461 -0.15 10.94 -17.30
CA ASN A 461 0.22 12.25 -17.91
C ASN A 461 1.64 12.70 -17.53
N THR A 462 2.36 11.91 -16.73
CA THR A 462 3.73 12.23 -16.33
C THR A 462 4.74 11.62 -17.30
N SER A 463 5.94 12.21 -17.42
CA SER A 463 7.06 11.61 -18.15
C SER A 463 7.32 10.19 -17.68
N PHE A 464 7.38 9.99 -16.36
CA PHE A 464 7.50 8.67 -15.75
C PHE A 464 6.46 7.68 -16.29
N GLY A 465 5.18 8.02 -16.27
CA GLY A 465 4.11 7.13 -16.70
C GLY A 465 4.11 6.86 -18.20
N GLN A 466 4.55 7.82 -19.02
CA GLN A 466 4.71 7.65 -20.46
C GLN A 466 5.84 6.66 -20.78
N TRP A 467 7.01 6.83 -20.13
CA TRP A 467 8.13 5.90 -20.29
C TRP A 467 7.82 4.50 -19.75
N ALA A 468 7.16 4.41 -18.60
CA ALA A 468 6.70 3.13 -18.04
C ALA A 468 5.77 2.40 -19.02
N GLY A 469 4.80 3.11 -19.60
CA GLY A 469 3.90 2.55 -20.60
C GLY A 469 4.63 2.14 -21.88
N LEU A 470 5.51 2.99 -22.42
CA LEU A 470 6.27 2.71 -23.63
C LEU A 470 7.17 1.47 -23.48
N LEU A 471 7.90 1.37 -22.38
CA LEU A 471 8.77 0.22 -22.09
C LEU A 471 7.96 -1.07 -22.00
N GLN A 472 6.84 -1.04 -21.29
CA GLN A 472 5.94 -2.17 -21.17
C GLN A 472 5.35 -2.60 -22.51
N ASP A 473 4.87 -1.65 -23.32
CA ASP A 473 4.30 -1.92 -24.64
C ASP A 473 5.35 -2.50 -25.62
N LYS A 474 6.62 -2.17 -25.42
CA LYS A 474 7.75 -2.75 -26.17
C LYS A 474 8.27 -4.07 -25.61
N GLY A 475 7.69 -4.58 -24.52
CA GLY A 475 8.05 -5.86 -23.93
C GLY A 475 9.29 -5.82 -23.03
N PHE A 476 9.73 -4.65 -22.59
CA PHE A 476 10.82 -4.54 -21.62
C PHE A 476 10.30 -4.76 -20.20
N SER A 477 11.00 -5.61 -19.44
CA SER A 477 10.77 -5.78 -18.01
C SER A 477 11.55 -4.71 -17.23
N MET A 478 10.86 -4.10 -16.27
CA MET A 478 11.45 -3.05 -15.44
C MET A 478 10.87 -3.08 -14.04
N ASP A 479 11.60 -2.50 -13.09
CA ASP A 479 11.10 -2.16 -11.77
C ASP A 479 11.27 -0.66 -11.50
N TYR A 480 10.37 -0.10 -10.71
CA TYR A 480 10.42 1.29 -10.28
C TYR A 480 11.33 1.43 -9.06
N ILE A 481 12.03 2.55 -8.95
CA ILE A 481 12.94 2.78 -7.84
C ILE A 481 12.78 4.20 -7.28
N SER A 482 12.75 4.31 -5.94
CA SER A 482 12.77 5.58 -5.20
C SER A 482 14.18 6.00 -4.82
N ASP A 483 14.33 7.22 -4.30
CA ASP A 483 15.60 7.72 -3.74
C ASP A 483 16.11 6.84 -2.58
N GLU A 484 15.20 6.38 -1.70
CA GLU A 484 15.53 5.53 -0.57
C GLU A 484 16.00 4.15 -1.04
N LEU A 485 15.24 3.48 -1.90
CA LEU A 485 15.59 2.17 -2.46
C LEU A 485 16.86 2.22 -3.32
N MET A 486 17.11 3.34 -4.00
CA MET A 486 18.35 3.56 -4.76
C MET A 486 19.58 3.57 -3.85
N SER A 487 19.44 3.98 -2.59
CA SER A 487 20.54 3.99 -1.62
C SER A 487 21.02 2.59 -1.24
N ASP A 488 20.19 1.58 -1.44
CA ASP A 488 20.47 0.18 -1.10
C ASP A 488 21.07 -0.63 -2.24
N LEU A 489 21.23 -0.02 -3.43
CA LEU A 489 21.82 -0.71 -4.57
C LEU A 489 23.33 -0.92 -4.39
N GLU A 490 23.77 -2.14 -4.67
CA GLU A 490 25.17 -2.52 -4.78
C GLU A 490 25.64 -2.38 -6.23
N LEU A 491 26.83 -1.81 -6.41
CA LEU A 491 27.45 -1.67 -7.72
C LEU A 491 28.34 -2.88 -8.03
N THR A 492 28.13 -3.55 -9.17
CA THR A 492 28.93 -4.72 -9.53
C THR A 492 30.13 -4.36 -10.45
N PRO A 493 31.20 -5.16 -10.48
CA PRO A 493 32.29 -4.97 -11.44
C PRO A 493 31.82 -5.00 -12.91
N GLY A 494 30.73 -5.74 -13.20
CA GLY A 494 30.12 -5.85 -14.52
C GLY A 494 29.26 -4.62 -14.91
N LYS A 495 29.34 -3.54 -14.14
CA LYS A 495 28.57 -2.30 -14.37
C LYS A 495 27.06 -2.49 -14.35
N THR A 496 26.58 -3.32 -13.44
CA THR A 496 25.15 -3.53 -13.18
C THR A 496 24.80 -3.07 -11.76
N PHE A 497 23.51 -2.89 -11.52
CA PHE A 497 22.94 -2.50 -10.24
C PHE A 497 22.33 -3.74 -9.59
N LYS A 498 22.86 -4.14 -8.44
CA LYS A 498 22.39 -5.32 -7.73
C LYS A 498 21.63 -4.92 -6.46
N THR A 499 20.50 -5.55 -6.22
CA THR A 499 19.76 -5.41 -4.97
C THR A 499 20.28 -6.37 -3.91
N ARG A 500 20.01 -6.09 -2.63
CA ARG A 500 20.32 -7.01 -1.52
C ARG A 500 19.62 -8.37 -1.68
N SER A 501 18.49 -8.40 -2.36
CA SER A 501 17.71 -9.61 -2.67
C SER A 501 18.31 -10.46 -3.80
N GLY A 502 19.31 -9.94 -4.51
CA GLY A 502 19.95 -10.64 -5.63
C GLY A 502 19.47 -10.25 -7.02
N GLY A 503 18.46 -9.39 -7.15
CA GLY A 503 18.06 -8.80 -8.44
C GLY A 503 19.23 -8.04 -9.08
N ASN A 504 19.40 -8.15 -10.40
CA ASN A 504 20.54 -7.56 -11.11
C ASN A 504 20.06 -6.81 -12.35
N TYR A 505 20.14 -5.48 -12.30
CA TYR A 505 19.63 -4.57 -13.33
C TYR A 505 20.76 -4.02 -14.18
N LYS A 506 20.56 -4.00 -15.50
CA LYS A 506 21.55 -3.58 -16.49
C LYS A 506 21.58 -2.08 -16.71
N VAL A 507 20.49 -1.37 -16.38
CA VAL A 507 20.34 0.06 -16.66
C VAL A 507 19.45 0.74 -15.63
N LEU A 508 19.77 2.01 -15.33
CA LEU A 508 18.91 2.93 -14.59
C LEU A 508 18.46 4.06 -15.52
N LEU A 509 17.15 4.19 -15.67
CA LEU A 509 16.50 5.19 -16.51
C LEU A 509 15.90 6.29 -15.62
N ILE A 510 16.24 7.53 -15.91
CA ILE A 510 15.75 8.71 -15.20
C ILE A 510 14.81 9.46 -16.17
N PRO A 511 13.48 9.40 -15.99
CA PRO A 511 12.55 10.22 -16.78
C PRO A 511 12.74 11.70 -16.45
N ALA A 512 12.00 12.59 -17.08
CA ALA A 512 12.03 14.01 -16.70
C ALA A 512 11.74 14.12 -15.19
N ALA A 513 12.74 14.56 -14.45
CA ALA A 513 12.66 14.86 -13.02
C ALA A 513 13.13 16.31 -12.85
N HIS A 514 12.21 17.21 -12.50
CA HIS A 514 12.53 18.62 -12.34
C HIS A 514 13.25 18.87 -11.02
N TYR A 515 12.83 18.19 -9.97
CA TYR A 515 13.34 18.33 -8.61
C TYR A 515 14.03 17.04 -8.15
N ILE A 516 15.19 17.19 -7.54
CA ILE A 516 15.96 16.08 -7.00
C ILE A 516 16.77 16.51 -5.78
N SER A 517 17.01 15.61 -4.83
CA SER A 517 17.87 15.86 -3.69
C SER A 517 19.34 15.92 -4.09
N VAL A 518 20.15 16.66 -3.32
CA VAL A 518 21.61 16.70 -3.50
C VAL A 518 22.20 15.30 -3.45
N GLU A 519 21.79 14.50 -2.48
CA GLU A 519 22.30 13.16 -2.23
C GLU A 519 22.05 12.23 -3.41
N THR A 520 20.86 12.30 -4.00
CA THR A 520 20.51 11.47 -5.17
C THR A 520 21.28 11.93 -6.39
N LEU A 521 21.36 13.23 -6.64
CA LEU A 521 22.12 13.76 -7.79
C LEU A 521 23.62 13.42 -7.70
N GLU A 522 24.23 13.56 -6.54
CA GLU A 522 25.63 13.16 -6.30
C GLU A 522 25.86 11.66 -6.53
N ARG A 523 24.88 10.82 -6.11
CA ARG A 523 24.90 9.38 -6.34
C ARG A 523 24.89 9.07 -7.85
N LEU A 524 23.99 9.67 -8.59
CA LEU A 524 23.88 9.51 -10.04
C LEU A 524 25.14 9.99 -10.75
N ALA A 525 25.65 11.17 -10.39
CA ALA A 525 26.88 11.73 -10.95
C ALA A 525 28.09 10.82 -10.70
N ARG A 526 28.23 10.28 -9.50
CA ARG A 526 29.26 9.32 -9.16
C ARG A 526 29.17 8.04 -10.00
N TRP A 527 27.96 7.48 -10.18
CA TRP A 527 27.75 6.28 -10.97
C TRP A 527 28.06 6.51 -12.45
N VAL A 528 27.60 7.61 -13.04
CA VAL A 528 27.94 8.03 -14.42
C VAL A 528 29.46 8.20 -14.57
N LYS A 529 30.13 8.87 -13.63
CA LYS A 529 31.59 9.05 -13.62
C LYS A 529 32.33 7.71 -13.59
N GLN A 530 31.78 6.73 -12.89
CA GLN A 530 32.32 5.36 -12.82
C GLN A 530 31.95 4.48 -14.02
N GLY A 531 31.15 4.99 -14.97
CA GLY A 531 30.75 4.28 -16.19
C GLY A 531 29.60 3.29 -15.99
N TYR A 532 28.75 3.49 -14.98
CA TYR A 532 27.49 2.74 -14.86
C TYR A 532 26.44 3.29 -15.82
N PRO A 533 25.58 2.42 -16.39
CA PRO A 533 24.59 2.81 -17.39
C PRO A 533 23.39 3.50 -16.72
N VAL A 534 23.52 4.80 -16.53
CA VAL A 534 22.45 5.71 -16.09
C VAL A 534 22.10 6.62 -17.25
N TYR A 535 20.84 6.64 -17.66
CA TYR A 535 20.37 7.45 -18.77
C TYR A 535 19.28 8.42 -18.33
N PHE A 536 19.47 9.69 -18.62
CA PHE A 536 18.45 10.73 -18.48
C PHE A 536 17.67 10.78 -19.80
N LEU A 537 16.38 10.49 -19.74
CA LEU A 537 15.58 10.22 -20.94
C LEU A 537 15.16 11.50 -21.69
N GLU A 538 15.10 12.63 -21.03
CA GLU A 538 14.66 13.91 -21.61
C GLU A 538 15.62 15.05 -21.26
N HIS A 539 15.82 15.30 -19.98
CA HIS A 539 16.71 16.35 -19.48
C HIS A 539 17.31 15.98 -18.11
N LEU A 540 18.38 16.65 -17.74
CA LEU A 540 18.93 16.56 -16.39
C LEU A 540 18.00 17.29 -15.40
N PRO A 541 18.01 16.89 -14.10
CA PRO A 541 17.27 17.62 -13.08
C PRO A 541 17.58 19.12 -13.08
N LEU A 542 16.55 19.92 -12.81
CA LEU A 542 16.61 21.37 -12.97
C LEU A 542 16.81 22.10 -11.64
N HIS A 543 16.23 21.58 -10.57
CA HIS A 543 16.16 22.25 -9.28
C HIS A 543 16.46 21.32 -8.11
N LEU A 544 17.02 21.91 -7.05
CA LEU A 544 17.04 21.30 -5.72
C LEU A 544 15.59 21.15 -5.20
N ASN A 545 15.35 20.09 -4.46
CA ASN A 545 14.01 19.71 -4.00
C ASN A 545 13.55 20.40 -2.69
N THR A 546 14.27 21.39 -2.17
CA THR A 546 13.97 22.05 -0.89
C THR A 546 14.01 23.55 -0.98
N PHE A 547 13.17 24.23 -0.19
CA PHE A 547 13.17 25.69 -0.04
C PHE A 547 14.44 26.21 0.63
N HIS A 548 14.86 25.61 1.75
CA HIS A 548 16.03 26.06 2.51
C HIS A 548 17.32 25.50 1.90
N GLN A 549 17.83 26.21 0.88
CA GLN A 549 19.05 25.85 0.19
C GLN A 549 20.25 26.50 0.85
N THR A 550 21.05 25.72 1.57
CA THR A 550 22.33 26.19 2.08
C THR A 550 23.33 26.39 0.92
N LYS A 551 24.27 27.32 1.08
CA LYS A 551 25.34 27.53 0.08
C LYS A 551 26.11 26.24 -0.22
N GLU A 552 26.40 25.44 0.80
CA GLU A 552 27.05 24.14 0.66
C GLU A 552 26.22 23.17 -0.20
N ALA A 553 24.90 23.07 0.06
CA ALA A 553 24.02 22.22 -0.73
C ALA A 553 23.94 22.64 -2.20
N GLN A 554 23.91 23.95 -2.47
CA GLN A 554 23.94 24.48 -3.84
C GLN A 554 25.25 24.15 -4.54
N GLU A 555 26.39 24.37 -3.90
CA GLU A 555 27.73 24.06 -4.46
C GLU A 555 27.87 22.56 -4.76
N ARG A 556 27.41 21.68 -3.89
CA ARG A 556 27.39 20.23 -4.09
C ARG A 556 26.51 19.85 -5.27
N TRP A 557 25.30 20.42 -5.36
CA TRP A 557 24.34 20.16 -6.42
C TRP A 557 24.89 20.60 -7.80
N GLU A 558 25.43 21.82 -7.91
CA GLU A 558 26.06 22.33 -9.13
C GLU A 558 27.28 21.49 -9.55
N SER A 559 28.10 21.08 -8.59
CA SER A 559 29.23 20.18 -8.86
C SER A 559 28.77 18.85 -9.44
N ALA A 560 27.77 18.21 -8.83
CA ALA A 560 27.23 16.95 -9.31
C ALA A 560 26.61 17.10 -10.71
N ARG A 561 25.84 18.16 -10.95
CA ARG A 561 25.23 18.47 -12.24
C ARG A 561 26.26 18.70 -13.33
N SER A 562 27.35 19.40 -13.02
CA SER A 562 28.45 19.65 -13.95
C SER A 562 29.12 18.35 -14.43
N VAL A 563 29.28 17.36 -13.53
CA VAL A 563 29.79 16.02 -13.90
C VAL A 563 28.88 15.33 -14.90
N LEU A 564 27.57 15.47 -14.74
CA LEU A 564 26.59 14.88 -15.66
C LEU A 564 26.61 15.59 -17.02
N LEU A 565 26.67 16.90 -17.06
CA LEU A 565 26.74 17.70 -18.31
C LEU A 565 27.96 17.37 -19.17
N MET A 566 29.07 16.93 -18.59
CA MET A 566 30.29 16.54 -19.32
C MET A 566 30.19 15.15 -19.95
N ARG A 567 29.17 14.37 -19.66
CA ARG A 567 29.04 12.95 -20.00
C ARG A 567 27.75 12.60 -20.76
N VAL A 568 26.84 13.53 -20.90
CA VAL A 568 25.57 13.38 -21.65
C VAL A 568 25.75 13.74 -23.12
#